data_ddf1ad6d59a0b5480aedfc0889b4165e
#
_entry.id   ddf1ad6d59a0b5480aedfc0889b4165e
#
_cell.length_a   1.000
_cell.length_b   1.000
_cell.length_c   1.000
_cell.angle_alpha   90.00
_cell.angle_beta   90.00
_cell.angle_gamma   90.00
#
_symmetry.space_group_name_H-M   'P 1'
#
loop_
_entity.id
_entity.type
_entity.pdbx_description
1 polymer ?
#
loop_
_entity_poly.entity_id
_entity_poly.type
_entity_poly.pdbx_seq_one_letter_code
_entity_poly.pdbx_strand_id
1 'polypeptide(L)'
;MVKVMSKNIFEEFDKAIDTEGLQKDIKESEENGANYREVPKGDYEVSIDKLEIKASKNGDPMFSCWFKVLTGDYKNCLIFMNQVITQGFQIHIVNEFLRSLDTGKEVEFTTYSKYAELLEEIKKEIDNQKLEYGLEYGERKGFSTFKITDVFDSELSF
;
A
#
# COMPACT_ATOMS: atom_id res chain seq x y z
N MET A 1 17.01 39.55 9.38
CA MET A 1 16.71 39.30 7.96
C MET A 1 16.85 37.83 7.62
N VAL A 2 18.00 37.24 7.86
CA VAL A 2 18.22 35.82 7.59
C VAL A 2 17.25 34.92 8.35
N LYS A 3 16.97 35.20 9.62
CA LYS A 3 16.02 34.43 10.41
C LYS A 3 14.60 34.48 9.86
N VAL A 4 14.17 35.64 9.37
CA VAL A 4 12.83 35.80 8.77
C VAL A 4 12.70 34.99 7.47
N MET A 5 13.74 35.03 6.63
CA MET A 5 13.75 34.26 5.39
C MET A 5 13.75 32.75 5.67
N SER A 6 14.55 32.30 6.63
CA SER A 6 14.57 30.90 7.06
C SER A 6 13.22 30.44 7.59
N LYS A 7 12.55 31.29 8.38
CA LYS A 7 11.23 31.00 8.90
C LYS A 7 10.21 30.84 7.78
N ASN A 8 10.25 31.71 6.76
CA ASN A 8 9.36 31.66 5.61
C ASN A 8 9.57 30.37 4.81
N ILE A 9 10.83 29.95 4.64
CA ILE A 9 11.16 28.71 3.94
C ILE A 9 10.58 27.50 4.70
N PHE A 10 10.71 27.46 6.01
CA PHE A 10 10.15 26.37 6.82
C PHE A 10 8.63 26.34 6.75
N GLU A 11 7.97 27.49 6.78
CA GLU A 11 6.52 27.57 6.62
C GLU A 11 6.07 27.05 5.24
N GLU A 12 6.85 27.33 4.20
CA GLU A 12 6.58 26.81 2.86
C GLU A 12 6.72 25.28 2.83
N PHE A 13 7.71 24.71 3.49
CA PHE A 13 7.87 23.28 3.60
C PHE A 13 6.66 22.64 4.32
N ASP A 14 6.19 23.26 5.40
CA ASP A 14 5.03 22.78 6.13
C ASP A 14 3.76 22.79 5.28
N LYS A 15 3.62 23.76 4.38
CA LYS A 15 2.48 23.83 3.47
C LYS A 15 2.58 22.83 2.31
N ALA A 16 3.80 22.62 1.81
CA ALA A 16 4.03 21.75 0.67
C ALA A 16 4.06 20.26 1.03
N ILE A 17 4.39 19.96 2.26
CA ILE A 17 4.57 18.59 2.74
C ILE A 17 3.55 18.31 3.85
N ASP A 18 2.93 17.14 3.80
CA ASP A 18 2.01 16.70 4.86
C ASP A 18 2.80 16.33 6.11
N THR A 19 2.98 17.30 7.01
CA THR A 19 3.75 17.11 8.25
C THR A 19 3.04 16.18 9.23
N GLU A 20 1.71 16.14 9.22
CA GLU A 20 0.96 15.17 10.03
C GLU A 20 1.18 13.76 9.55
N GLY A 21 1.19 13.55 8.24
CA GLY A 21 1.51 12.26 7.64
C GLY A 21 2.93 11.83 7.95
N LEU A 22 3.90 12.75 7.93
CA LEU A 22 5.28 12.48 8.31
C LEU A 22 5.39 12.08 9.77
N GLN A 23 4.68 12.76 10.67
CA GLN A 23 4.66 12.41 12.08
C GLN A 23 4.14 11.00 12.31
N LYS A 24 3.09 10.63 11.59
CA LYS A 24 2.54 9.28 11.62
C LYS A 24 3.55 8.25 11.13
N ASP A 25 4.20 8.54 10.01
CA ASP A 25 5.18 7.64 9.42
C ASP A 25 6.37 7.43 10.35
N ILE A 26 6.85 8.49 10.99
CA ILE A 26 7.95 8.40 11.96
C ILE A 26 7.52 7.52 13.14
N LYS A 27 6.33 7.74 13.66
CA LYS A 27 5.80 6.99 14.79
C LYS A 27 5.65 5.51 14.46
N GLU A 28 5.10 5.20 13.28
CA GLU A 28 4.98 3.84 12.80
C GLU A 28 6.34 3.18 12.62
N SER A 29 7.33 3.93 12.11
CA SER A 29 8.70 3.46 11.97
C SER A 29 9.32 3.10 13.32
N GLU A 30 9.13 3.96 14.30
CA GLU A 30 9.65 3.74 15.65
C GLU A 30 9.00 2.53 16.32
N GLU A 31 7.69 2.37 16.17
CA GLU A 31 6.93 1.24 16.72
C GLU A 31 7.33 -0.08 16.07
N ASN A 32 7.62 -0.07 14.78
CA ASN A 32 7.93 -1.27 14.01
C ASN A 32 9.43 -1.60 13.96
N GLY A 33 10.30 -0.69 14.39
CA GLY A 33 11.74 -0.91 14.48
C GLY A 33 12.36 -1.23 13.13
N ALA A 34 12.99 -2.41 13.02
CA ALA A 34 13.71 -2.85 11.83
C ALA A 34 12.82 -3.19 10.63
N ASN A 35 11.51 -2.97 10.71
CA ASN A 35 10.55 -3.38 9.69
C ASN A 35 10.64 -2.57 8.39
N TYR A 36 11.49 -1.54 8.37
CA TYR A 36 11.70 -0.70 7.19
C TYR A 36 12.89 -1.13 6.35
N ARG A 37 13.43 -2.34 6.60
CA ARG A 37 14.45 -2.89 5.72
C ARG A 37 13.86 -3.09 4.32
N GLU A 38 14.70 -2.84 3.31
CA GLU A 38 14.32 -3.13 1.94
C GLU A 38 14.19 -4.63 1.75
N VAL A 39 13.05 -5.05 1.21
CA VAL A 39 12.77 -6.46 0.94
C VAL A 39 13.15 -6.79 -0.49
N PRO A 40 14.03 -7.77 -0.72
CA PRO A 40 14.41 -8.15 -2.08
C PRO A 40 13.26 -8.83 -2.82
N LYS A 41 13.34 -8.85 -4.14
CA LYS A 41 12.37 -9.57 -4.98
C LYS A 41 12.37 -11.04 -4.61
N GLY A 42 11.20 -11.66 -4.63
CA GLY A 42 11.03 -13.06 -4.29
C GLY A 42 9.58 -13.38 -3.92
N ASP A 43 9.38 -14.59 -3.41
CA ASP A 43 8.06 -15.06 -3.01
C ASP A 43 7.93 -14.94 -1.48
N TYR A 44 6.80 -14.38 -1.04
CA TYR A 44 6.56 -14.11 0.37
C TYR A 44 5.15 -14.48 0.79
N GLU A 45 5.00 -14.85 2.06
CA GLU A 45 3.69 -14.89 2.71
C GLU A 45 3.45 -13.53 3.36
N VAL A 46 2.33 -12.91 3.05
CA VAL A 46 2.05 -11.54 3.48
C VAL A 46 0.62 -11.37 3.98
N SER A 47 0.43 -10.37 4.84
CA SER A 47 -0.89 -9.81 5.13
C SER A 47 -0.97 -8.42 4.50
N ILE A 48 -2.17 -7.92 4.30
CA ILE A 48 -2.38 -6.57 3.79
C ILE A 48 -2.69 -5.64 4.95
N ASP A 49 -1.80 -4.69 5.19
CA ASP A 49 -1.93 -3.73 6.28
C ASP A 49 -2.69 -2.47 5.86
N LYS A 50 -2.51 -2.03 4.62
CA LYS A 50 -3.21 -0.85 4.09
C LYS A 50 -3.65 -1.10 2.66
N LEU A 51 -4.82 -0.57 2.33
CA LEU A 51 -5.40 -0.64 1.00
C LEU A 51 -6.19 0.65 0.81
N GLU A 52 -5.63 1.59 0.05
CA GLU A 52 -6.21 2.93 -0.03
C GLU A 52 -5.90 3.64 -1.34
N ILE A 53 -6.62 4.74 -1.58
CA ILE A 53 -6.29 5.70 -2.62
C ILE A 53 -5.82 6.97 -1.93
N LYS A 54 -4.71 7.51 -2.41
CA LYS A 54 -4.15 8.76 -1.90
C LYS A 54 -3.57 9.58 -3.05
N ALA A 55 -3.18 10.81 -2.77
CA ALA A 55 -2.51 11.64 -3.76
C ALA A 55 -1.03 11.24 -3.87
N SER A 56 -0.53 11.15 -5.09
CA SER A 56 0.90 10.99 -5.34
C SER A 56 1.63 12.30 -5.06
N LYS A 57 2.96 12.29 -5.16
CA LYS A 57 3.76 13.51 -5.00
C LYS A 57 3.34 14.64 -5.95
N ASN A 58 2.86 14.26 -7.14
CA ASN A 58 2.40 15.21 -8.14
C ASN A 58 0.92 15.56 -8.02
N GLY A 59 0.24 15.03 -7.01
CA GLY A 59 -1.18 15.28 -6.78
C GLY A 59 -2.13 14.37 -7.55
N ASP A 60 -1.60 13.35 -8.23
CA ASP A 60 -2.42 12.40 -8.99
C ASP A 60 -3.04 11.34 -8.06
N PRO A 61 -4.24 10.83 -8.39
CA PRO A 61 -4.78 9.71 -7.64
C PRO A 61 -3.89 8.48 -7.78
N MET A 62 -3.60 7.84 -6.67
CA MET A 62 -2.68 6.71 -6.60
C MET A 62 -3.23 5.63 -5.68
N PHE A 63 -3.27 4.40 -6.19
CA PHE A 63 -3.57 3.23 -5.39
C PHE A 63 -2.34 2.86 -4.56
N SER A 64 -2.55 2.57 -3.28
CA SER A 64 -1.49 2.16 -2.37
C SER A 64 -1.89 0.93 -1.59
N CYS A 65 -1.04 -0.08 -1.57
CA CYS A 65 -1.21 -1.30 -0.80
C CYS A 65 0.08 -1.60 -0.06
N TRP A 66 -0.04 -1.86 1.24
CA TRP A 66 1.09 -2.22 2.09
C TRP A 66 0.97 -3.69 2.46
N PHE A 67 1.99 -4.46 2.12
CA PHE A 67 2.09 -5.87 2.49
C PHE A 67 3.06 -6.02 3.65
N LYS A 68 2.67 -6.79 4.65
CA LYS A 68 3.54 -7.13 5.76
C LYS A 68 3.99 -8.59 5.60
N VAL A 69 5.28 -8.82 5.57
CA VAL A 69 5.85 -10.15 5.44
C VAL A 69 5.63 -10.92 6.74
N LEU A 70 5.11 -12.14 6.65
CA LEU A 70 4.70 -12.93 7.80
C LEU A 70 5.74 -13.94 8.27
N THR A 71 6.64 -14.37 7.39
CA THR A 71 7.59 -15.46 7.69
C THR A 71 8.98 -15.15 7.13
N GLY A 72 9.97 -15.90 7.58
CA GLY A 72 11.33 -15.84 7.05
C GLY A 72 12.18 -14.69 7.57
N ASP A 73 13.26 -14.41 6.86
CA ASP A 73 14.26 -13.42 7.27
C ASP A 73 13.72 -11.99 7.27
N TYR A 74 12.70 -11.73 6.48
CA TYR A 74 12.09 -10.41 6.34
C TYR A 74 10.76 -10.27 7.08
N LYS A 75 10.51 -11.18 8.03
CA LYS A 75 9.29 -11.13 8.85
C LYS A 75 9.08 -9.74 9.45
N ASN A 76 7.86 -9.24 9.36
CA ASN A 76 7.43 -7.92 9.81
C ASN A 76 7.93 -6.75 8.97
N CYS A 77 8.71 -6.99 7.92
CA CYS A 77 9.08 -5.96 6.96
C CYS A 77 7.91 -5.65 6.03
N LEU A 78 7.90 -4.45 5.48
CA LEU A 78 6.83 -3.98 4.61
C LEU A 78 7.27 -3.96 3.15
N ILE A 79 6.35 -4.34 2.27
CA ILE A 79 6.49 -4.19 0.82
C ILE A 79 5.39 -3.22 0.39
N PHE A 80 5.74 -2.23 -0.41
CA PHE A 80 4.83 -1.18 -0.84
C PHE A 80 4.48 -1.32 -2.32
N MET A 81 3.20 -1.34 -2.63
CA MET A 81 2.70 -1.30 -3.99
C MET A 81 2.01 0.05 -4.19
N ASN A 82 2.54 0.87 -5.09
CA ASN A 82 1.97 2.17 -5.42
C ASN A 82 1.75 2.24 -6.93
N GLN A 83 0.54 2.56 -7.35
CA GLN A 83 0.17 2.63 -8.75
C GLN A 83 -0.69 3.87 -9.01
N VAL A 84 -0.17 4.80 -9.80
CA VAL A 84 -0.96 5.95 -10.27
C VAL A 84 -2.13 5.40 -11.11
N ILE A 85 -3.32 5.96 -10.92
CA ILE A 85 -4.55 5.48 -11.55
C ILE A 85 -5.27 6.62 -12.28
N THR A 86 -4.57 7.26 -13.21
CA THR A 86 -5.13 8.33 -14.06
C THR A 86 -5.56 7.82 -15.43
N GLN A 87 -5.15 6.63 -15.82
CA GLN A 87 -5.43 6.06 -17.14
C GLN A 87 -6.09 4.69 -17.01
N GLY A 88 -6.87 4.31 -18.02
CA GLY A 88 -7.64 3.07 -18.00
C GLY A 88 -6.80 1.83 -17.78
N PHE A 89 -5.62 1.72 -18.42
CA PHE A 89 -4.76 0.55 -18.27
C PHE A 89 -4.20 0.44 -16.85
N GLN A 90 -3.96 1.57 -16.19
CA GLN A 90 -3.48 1.58 -14.80
C GLN A 90 -4.56 1.09 -13.85
N ILE A 91 -5.79 1.56 -14.06
CA ILE A 91 -6.95 1.10 -13.29
C ILE A 91 -7.17 -0.40 -13.50
N HIS A 92 -7.02 -0.87 -14.74
CA HIS A 92 -7.14 -2.29 -15.06
C HIS A 92 -6.14 -3.14 -14.25
N ILE A 93 -4.90 -2.70 -14.15
CA ILE A 93 -3.87 -3.39 -13.36
C ILE A 93 -4.33 -3.53 -11.89
N VAL A 94 -4.84 -2.45 -11.31
CA VAL A 94 -5.32 -2.45 -9.93
C VAL A 94 -6.57 -3.34 -9.79
N ASN A 95 -7.51 -3.27 -10.74
CA ASN A 95 -8.71 -4.11 -10.71
C ASN A 95 -8.35 -5.60 -10.71
N GLU A 96 -7.43 -6.01 -11.55
CA GLU A 96 -6.99 -7.41 -11.60
C GLU A 96 -6.32 -7.82 -10.28
N PHE A 97 -5.51 -6.94 -9.71
CA PHE A 97 -4.92 -7.19 -8.39
C PHE A 97 -5.99 -7.36 -7.33
N LEU A 98 -6.97 -6.45 -7.28
CA LEU A 98 -8.06 -6.50 -6.29
C LEU A 98 -8.90 -7.77 -6.43
N ARG A 99 -9.16 -8.20 -7.65
CA ARG A 99 -9.89 -9.45 -7.91
C ARG A 99 -9.12 -10.67 -7.40
N SER A 100 -7.80 -10.62 -7.47
CA SER A 100 -6.95 -11.71 -7.00
C SER A 100 -6.97 -11.88 -5.49
N LEU A 101 -7.43 -10.88 -4.73
CA LEU A 101 -7.53 -10.94 -3.27
C LEU A 101 -8.68 -11.85 -2.78
N ASP A 102 -9.57 -12.24 -3.68
CA ASP A 102 -10.62 -13.23 -3.42
C ASP A 102 -11.49 -12.92 -2.20
N THR A 103 -11.92 -11.69 -2.08
CA THR A 103 -12.77 -11.25 -0.96
C THR A 103 -14.26 -11.47 -1.20
N GLY A 104 -14.65 -11.82 -2.42
CA GLY A 104 -16.04 -11.94 -2.81
C GLY A 104 -16.69 -10.62 -3.21
N LYS A 105 -15.96 -9.51 -3.14
CA LYS A 105 -16.49 -8.22 -3.56
C LYS A 105 -16.32 -8.05 -5.06
N GLU A 106 -17.33 -7.48 -5.70
CA GLU A 106 -17.26 -7.14 -7.12
C GLU A 106 -16.36 -5.91 -7.29
N VAL A 107 -15.38 -6.00 -8.21
CA VAL A 107 -14.42 -4.92 -8.44
C VAL A 107 -14.81 -4.18 -9.71
N GLU A 108 -15.18 -2.91 -9.54
CA GLU A 108 -15.57 -2.03 -10.63
C GLU A 108 -15.12 -0.60 -10.32
N PHE A 109 -14.58 0.09 -11.32
CA PHE A 109 -14.27 1.51 -11.20
C PHE A 109 -15.37 2.33 -11.87
N THR A 110 -15.96 3.25 -11.12
CA THR A 110 -16.92 4.23 -11.67
C THR A 110 -16.44 5.66 -11.37
N THR A 111 -16.18 5.97 -10.11
CA THR A 111 -15.59 7.23 -9.68
C THR A 111 -14.51 6.94 -8.64
N TYR A 112 -13.61 7.88 -8.42
CA TYR A 112 -12.58 7.71 -7.38
C TYR A 112 -13.18 7.60 -5.99
N SER A 113 -14.23 8.37 -5.70
CA SER A 113 -14.91 8.29 -4.39
C SER A 113 -15.49 6.90 -4.13
N LYS A 114 -16.17 6.33 -5.12
CA LYS A 114 -16.73 4.98 -5.01
C LYS A 114 -15.64 3.92 -4.96
N TYR A 115 -14.57 4.14 -5.70
CA TYR A 115 -13.43 3.22 -5.69
C TYR A 115 -12.77 3.19 -4.30
N ALA A 116 -12.61 4.36 -3.68
CA ALA A 116 -12.09 4.45 -2.31
C ALA A 116 -12.98 3.70 -1.32
N GLU A 117 -14.30 3.83 -1.44
CA GLU A 117 -15.26 3.09 -0.62
C GLU A 117 -15.13 1.58 -0.83
N LEU A 118 -14.96 1.16 -2.09
CA LEU A 118 -14.75 -0.25 -2.43
C LEU A 118 -13.49 -0.80 -1.76
N LEU A 119 -12.40 -0.03 -1.78
CA LEU A 119 -11.16 -0.44 -1.12
C LEU A 119 -11.34 -0.61 0.38
N GLU A 120 -12.09 0.28 1.02
CA GLU A 120 -12.42 0.14 2.44
C GLU A 120 -13.22 -1.14 2.71
N GLU A 121 -14.20 -1.44 1.88
CA GLU A 121 -15.00 -2.66 1.99
C GLU A 121 -14.16 -3.91 1.80
N ILE A 122 -13.27 -3.90 0.80
CA ILE A 122 -12.35 -5.01 0.55
C ILE A 122 -11.44 -5.23 1.75
N LYS A 123 -10.86 -4.15 2.31
CA LYS A 123 -9.98 -4.24 3.47
C LYS A 123 -10.73 -4.81 4.69
N LYS A 124 -11.96 -4.37 4.92
CA LYS A 124 -12.79 -4.92 5.99
C LYS A 124 -13.04 -6.41 5.82
N GLU A 125 -13.31 -6.84 4.59
CA GLU A 125 -13.56 -8.23 4.29
C GLU A 125 -12.29 -9.09 4.49
N ILE A 126 -11.13 -8.57 4.08
CA ILE A 126 -9.85 -9.21 4.34
C ILE A 126 -9.65 -9.42 5.84
N ASP A 127 -9.92 -8.38 6.64
CA ASP A 127 -9.75 -8.45 8.09
C ASP A 127 -10.78 -9.39 8.73
N ASN A 128 -12.03 -9.36 8.27
CA ASN A 128 -13.09 -10.24 8.79
C ASN A 128 -12.82 -11.71 8.50
N GLN A 129 -12.34 -12.02 7.31
CA GLN A 129 -12.01 -13.38 6.92
C GLN A 129 -10.60 -13.79 7.33
N LYS A 130 -9.81 -12.85 7.86
CA LYS A 130 -8.41 -13.06 8.26
C LYS A 130 -7.58 -13.64 7.13
N LEU A 131 -7.72 -13.05 5.94
CA LEU A 131 -7.03 -13.51 4.75
C LEU A 131 -5.56 -13.14 4.77
N GLU A 132 -4.73 -14.09 4.39
CA GLU A 132 -3.31 -13.93 4.16
C GLU A 132 -3.00 -14.39 2.75
N TYR A 133 -1.87 -13.96 2.20
CA TYR A 133 -1.61 -14.15 0.77
C TYR A 133 -0.19 -14.63 0.51
N GLY A 134 -0.04 -15.44 -0.53
CA GLY A 134 1.24 -15.63 -1.18
C GLY A 134 1.43 -14.50 -2.19
N LEU A 135 2.55 -13.81 -2.12
CA LEU A 135 2.89 -12.71 -3.00
C LEU A 135 4.16 -13.02 -3.77
N GLU A 136 4.08 -12.97 -5.09
CA GLU A 136 5.26 -12.95 -5.94
C GLU A 136 5.64 -11.49 -6.19
N TYR A 137 6.71 -11.05 -5.52
CA TYR A 137 7.24 -9.70 -5.63
C TYR A 137 8.38 -9.73 -6.64
N GLY A 138 8.14 -9.16 -7.80
CA GLY A 138 9.08 -9.24 -8.91
C GLY A 138 9.39 -7.88 -9.52
N GLU A 139 10.06 -7.93 -10.67
CA GLU A 139 10.42 -6.75 -11.42
C GLU A 139 10.29 -7.04 -12.91
N ARG A 140 9.77 -6.07 -13.64
CA ARG A 140 9.68 -6.16 -15.09
C ARG A 140 9.95 -4.77 -15.68
N LYS A 141 10.93 -4.68 -16.56
CA LYS A 141 11.33 -3.43 -17.22
C LYS A 141 11.60 -2.28 -16.25
N GLY A 142 12.23 -2.59 -15.12
CA GLY A 142 12.56 -1.60 -14.10
C GLY A 142 11.44 -1.25 -13.13
N PHE A 143 10.25 -1.85 -13.29
CA PHE A 143 9.11 -1.61 -12.41
C PHE A 143 8.82 -2.82 -11.54
N SER A 144 8.49 -2.58 -10.27
CA SER A 144 8.09 -3.64 -9.37
C SER A 144 6.76 -4.24 -9.81
N THR A 145 6.67 -5.57 -9.71
CA THR A 145 5.44 -6.30 -10.02
C THR A 145 4.96 -7.05 -8.79
N PHE A 146 3.64 -7.18 -8.68
CA PHE A 146 2.99 -7.77 -7.50
C PHE A 146 1.93 -8.75 -7.99
N LYS A 147 2.12 -10.02 -7.69
CA LYS A 147 1.17 -11.06 -8.10
C LYS A 147 0.78 -11.89 -6.88
N ILE A 148 -0.52 -11.99 -6.65
CA ILE A 148 -1.04 -12.89 -5.62
C ILE A 148 -1.06 -14.30 -6.18
N THR A 149 -0.34 -15.20 -5.54
CA THR A 149 -0.23 -16.60 -5.96
C THR A 149 -1.11 -17.53 -5.15
N ASP A 150 -1.39 -17.18 -3.90
CA ASP A 150 -2.19 -18.00 -3.00
C ASP A 150 -3.01 -17.11 -2.09
N VAL A 151 -4.14 -17.65 -1.65
CA VAL A 151 -5.02 -16.99 -0.67
C VAL A 151 -5.22 -17.97 0.48
N PHE A 152 -4.92 -17.53 1.69
CA PHE A 152 -5.03 -18.36 2.91
C PHE A 152 -6.01 -17.73 3.87
N ASP A 153 -6.79 -18.56 4.54
CA ASP A 153 -7.59 -18.16 5.70
C ASP A 153 -6.81 -18.58 6.93
N SER A 154 -6.33 -17.62 7.72
CA SER A 154 -5.50 -17.90 8.88
C SER A 154 -6.21 -18.70 9.96
N GLU A 155 -7.55 -18.67 10.00
CA GLU A 155 -8.32 -19.48 10.93
C GLU A 155 -8.31 -20.97 10.58
N LEU A 156 -8.09 -21.29 9.30
CA LEU A 156 -8.02 -22.66 8.81
C LEU A 156 -6.60 -23.20 8.79
N SER A 157 -5.62 -22.39 9.10
CA SER A 157 -4.21 -22.77 9.15
C SER A 157 -3.88 -23.39 10.51
N PHE A 158 -3.79 -24.66 10.55
CA PHE A 158 -3.47 -25.40 11.79
C PHE A 158 -2.03 -25.83 11.81
#